data_c63a6d8168484db5badeac7967a6583d
#
_entry.id   c63a6d8168484db5badeac7967a6583d
#
_cell.length_a   1.000
_cell.length_b   1.000
_cell.length_c   1.000
_cell.angle_alpha   90.00
_cell.angle_beta   90.00
_cell.angle_gamma   90.00
#
_symmetry.space_group_name_H-M   'P 1'
#
loop_
_entity.id
_entity.type
_entity.pdbx_description
1 polymer ?
#
loop_
_entity_poly.entity_id
_entity_poly.type
_entity_poly.pdbx_seq_one_letter_code
_entity_poly.pdbx_strand_id
1 'polypeptide(L)'
;MYLSGGATAYSSSFSKTISPGLRVGWFVLPDGLARQLEATATGTYITPVLLGQATVYEFIQRGLFEPNLERVRGLLGARRDAMLDAFARELPGVRTSHPEGGYFLWAELDGADAAELLARAEAAGVTFVKGVDFGGEPNSLRLAYSFVSPDEIAEGVARLAAALPAAV
;
A
#
# COMPACT_ATOMS: atom_id res chain seq x y z
N MET A 1 22.79 -1.03 -6.62
CA MET A 1 22.03 -2.09 -5.95
C MET A 1 22.75 -3.40 -6.17
N TYR A 2 23.61 -3.77 -5.21
CA TYR A 2 24.37 -5.03 -5.26
C TYR A 2 23.82 -5.96 -4.18
N LEU A 3 22.69 -6.58 -4.47
CA LEU A 3 22.15 -7.59 -3.58
C LEU A 3 22.60 -8.97 -4.07
N SER A 4 23.39 -9.66 -3.26
CA SER A 4 23.66 -11.10 -3.33
C SER A 4 24.34 -11.68 -4.58
N GLY A 5 25.35 -11.03 -5.17
CA GLY A 5 26.19 -11.69 -6.20
C GLY A 5 25.44 -12.26 -7.40
N GLY A 6 24.36 -11.63 -7.84
CA GLY A 6 23.61 -12.06 -9.01
C GLY A 6 22.51 -13.11 -8.77
N ALA A 7 22.19 -13.44 -7.52
CA ALA A 7 21.13 -14.42 -7.19
C ALA A 7 19.75 -13.80 -6.90
N THR A 8 19.61 -12.47 -6.98
CA THR A 8 18.36 -11.77 -6.63
C THR A 8 17.68 -11.21 -7.87
N ALA A 9 16.39 -11.52 -8.04
CA ALA A 9 15.48 -10.85 -8.96
C ALA A 9 14.77 -9.72 -8.21
N TYR A 10 14.84 -8.49 -8.73
CA TYR A 10 14.10 -7.35 -8.19
C TYR A 10 12.96 -6.95 -9.13
N SER A 11 11.76 -6.79 -8.59
CA SER A 11 10.57 -6.37 -9.32
C SER A 11 10.03 -5.07 -8.74
N SER A 12 9.64 -4.14 -9.61
CA SER A 12 9.00 -2.89 -9.20
C SER A 12 8.07 -2.35 -10.30
N SER A 13 7.35 -1.27 -9.99
CA SER A 13 6.48 -0.61 -10.95
C SER A 13 6.35 0.89 -10.66
N PHE A 14 5.92 1.65 -11.66
CA PHE A 14 5.60 3.06 -11.51
C PHE A 14 4.15 3.30 -11.05
N SER A 15 3.39 2.23 -10.78
CA SER A 15 1.99 2.31 -10.34
C SER A 15 1.80 3.09 -9.03
N LYS A 16 2.78 3.05 -8.13
CA LYS A 16 2.72 3.70 -6.83
C LYS A 16 3.52 5.00 -6.74
N THR A 17 4.42 5.23 -7.68
CA THR A 17 5.30 6.39 -7.71
C THR A 17 4.90 7.46 -8.73
N ILE A 18 4.20 7.07 -9.81
CA ILE A 18 3.67 7.98 -10.82
C ILE A 18 2.16 7.82 -10.94
N SER A 19 1.69 6.72 -11.53
CA SER A 19 0.25 6.44 -11.69
C SER A 19 -0.02 4.96 -11.95
N PRO A 20 -1.03 4.36 -11.30
CA PRO A 20 -1.43 2.98 -11.56
C PRO A 20 -2.01 2.78 -12.97
N GLY A 21 -2.56 3.82 -13.58
CA GLY A 21 -3.14 3.78 -14.92
C GLY A 21 -2.12 3.59 -16.06
N LEU A 22 -0.84 3.89 -15.81
CA LEU A 22 0.22 3.74 -16.83
C LEU A 22 0.58 2.27 -17.11
N ARG A 23 0.31 1.35 -16.19
CA ARG A 23 0.58 -0.10 -16.33
C ARG A 23 2.03 -0.43 -16.69
N VAL A 24 3.00 0.32 -16.15
CA VAL A 24 4.44 0.10 -16.38
C VAL A 24 5.08 -0.49 -15.13
N GLY A 25 5.68 -1.68 -15.31
CA GLY A 25 6.52 -2.35 -14.33
C GLY A 25 7.85 -2.77 -14.96
N TRP A 26 8.80 -3.16 -14.14
CA TRP A 26 10.13 -3.55 -14.57
C TRP A 26 10.80 -4.53 -13.62
N PHE A 27 11.78 -5.25 -14.15
CA PHE A 27 12.62 -6.17 -13.41
C PHE A 27 14.09 -5.79 -13.55
N VAL A 28 14.85 -6.04 -12.47
CA VAL A 28 16.31 -6.20 -12.55
C VAL A 28 16.60 -7.66 -12.25
N LEU A 29 17.17 -8.36 -13.21
CA LEU A 29 17.28 -9.81 -13.21
C LEU A 29 18.74 -10.24 -13.39
N PRO A 30 19.14 -11.41 -12.88
CA PRO A 30 20.36 -12.08 -13.31
C PRO A 30 20.34 -12.36 -14.83
N ASP A 31 21.47 -12.25 -15.50
CA ASP A 31 21.57 -12.32 -16.96
C ASP A 31 20.93 -13.58 -17.58
N GLY A 32 21.08 -14.74 -16.93
CA GLY A 32 20.49 -15.99 -17.42
C GLY A 32 18.97 -15.96 -17.40
N LEU A 33 18.37 -15.42 -16.32
CA LEU A 33 16.93 -15.28 -16.17
C LEU A 33 16.38 -14.17 -17.07
N ALA A 34 17.11 -13.07 -17.22
CA ALA A 34 16.73 -11.96 -18.09
C ALA A 34 16.53 -12.44 -19.54
N ARG A 35 17.46 -13.19 -20.10
CA ARG A 35 17.33 -13.74 -21.47
C ARG A 35 16.14 -14.68 -21.64
N GLN A 36 15.85 -15.52 -20.63
CA GLN A 36 14.70 -16.43 -20.68
C GLN A 36 13.38 -15.68 -20.66
N LEU A 37 13.23 -14.70 -19.76
CA LEU A 37 12.01 -13.91 -19.63
C LEU A 37 11.81 -12.98 -20.84
N GLU A 38 12.87 -12.42 -21.40
CA GLU A 38 12.81 -11.62 -22.62
C GLU A 38 12.31 -12.44 -23.82
N ALA A 39 12.82 -13.65 -23.99
CA ALA A 39 12.35 -14.57 -25.03
C ALA A 39 10.88 -14.95 -24.82
N THR A 40 10.46 -15.23 -23.59
CA THR A 40 9.06 -15.51 -23.24
C THR A 40 8.17 -14.31 -23.50
N ALA A 41 8.58 -13.12 -23.12
CA ALA A 41 7.84 -11.88 -23.33
C ALA A 41 7.61 -11.61 -24.82
N THR A 42 8.69 -11.74 -25.63
CA THR A 42 8.62 -11.57 -27.07
C THR A 42 7.68 -12.59 -27.73
N GLY A 43 7.65 -13.82 -27.23
CA GLY A 43 6.78 -14.89 -27.74
C GLY A 43 5.32 -14.79 -27.27
N THR A 44 5.01 -13.98 -26.26
CA THR A 44 3.65 -13.88 -25.69
C THR A 44 2.94 -12.57 -26.02
N TYR A 45 3.45 -11.43 -25.58
CA TYR A 45 2.80 -10.13 -25.74
C TYR A 45 3.60 -9.14 -26.62
N ILE A 46 4.73 -9.58 -27.17
CA ILE A 46 5.60 -8.86 -28.11
C ILE A 46 6.23 -7.61 -27.50
N THR A 47 5.40 -6.64 -27.10
CA THR A 47 5.85 -5.39 -26.48
C THR A 47 4.79 -4.88 -25.48
N PRO A 48 5.20 -4.31 -24.33
CA PRO A 48 4.30 -3.61 -23.44
C PRO A 48 3.74 -2.34 -24.07
N VAL A 49 2.70 -1.76 -23.46
CA VAL A 49 2.06 -0.53 -23.93
C VAL A 49 3.07 0.61 -24.07
N LEU A 50 3.39 1.00 -25.31
CA LEU A 50 4.41 1.99 -25.61
C LEU A 50 4.07 3.38 -25.04
N LEU A 51 2.81 3.79 -25.08
CA LEU A 51 2.38 5.09 -24.55
C LEU A 51 2.69 5.23 -23.05
N GLY A 52 2.44 4.19 -22.25
CA GLY A 52 2.78 4.18 -20.82
C GLY A 52 4.28 4.30 -20.59
N GLN A 53 5.08 3.55 -21.36
CA GLN A 53 6.54 3.61 -21.27
C GLN A 53 7.09 4.99 -21.68
N ALA A 54 6.62 5.54 -22.79
CA ALA A 54 7.02 6.87 -23.26
C ALA A 54 6.67 7.96 -22.24
N THR A 55 5.48 7.87 -21.61
CA THR A 55 5.06 8.80 -20.56
C THR A 55 6.00 8.73 -19.34
N VAL A 56 6.34 7.53 -18.88
CA VAL A 56 7.30 7.36 -17.77
C VAL A 56 8.67 7.89 -18.14
N TYR A 57 9.15 7.58 -19.35
CA TYR A 57 10.44 8.06 -19.85
C TYR A 57 10.50 9.59 -19.86
N GLU A 58 9.52 10.26 -20.46
CA GLU A 58 9.45 11.72 -20.50
C GLU A 58 9.35 12.33 -19.10
N PHE A 59 8.59 11.71 -18.20
CA PHE A 59 8.46 12.17 -16.81
C PHE A 59 9.81 12.16 -16.08
N ILE A 60 10.60 11.11 -16.28
CA ILE A 60 11.96 11.01 -15.72
C ILE A 60 12.91 11.99 -16.41
N GLN A 61 12.93 12.03 -17.77
CA GLN A 61 13.83 12.90 -18.52
C GLN A 61 13.64 14.39 -18.23
N ARG A 62 12.42 14.79 -17.92
CA ARG A 62 12.09 16.19 -17.52
C ARG A 62 12.41 16.48 -16.06
N GLY A 63 12.99 15.55 -15.32
CA GLY A 63 13.34 15.73 -13.91
C GLY A 63 12.14 15.82 -12.97
N LEU A 64 10.96 15.36 -13.39
CA LEU A 64 9.73 15.46 -12.60
C LEU A 64 9.58 14.31 -11.57
N PHE A 65 10.37 13.24 -11.69
CA PHE A 65 10.23 12.05 -10.88
C PHE A 65 10.58 12.30 -9.40
N GLU A 66 11.75 12.86 -9.13
CA GLU A 66 12.20 13.11 -7.74
C GLU A 66 11.30 14.12 -7.00
N PRO A 67 10.96 15.30 -7.58
CA PRO A 67 10.03 16.21 -6.92
C PRO A 67 8.66 15.58 -6.66
N ASN A 68 8.18 14.72 -7.55
CA ASN A 68 6.92 13.99 -7.32
C ASN A 68 7.05 12.98 -6.18
N LEU A 69 8.16 12.26 -6.06
CA LEU A 69 8.40 11.35 -4.94
C LEU A 69 8.42 12.09 -3.60
N GLU A 70 9.10 13.22 -3.52
CA GLU A 70 9.13 14.05 -2.31
C GLU A 70 7.73 14.51 -1.91
N ARG A 71 6.95 15.00 -2.87
CA ARG A 71 5.56 15.39 -2.65
C ARG A 71 4.70 14.22 -2.15
N VAL A 72 4.81 13.05 -2.78
CA VAL A 72 4.04 11.85 -2.39
C VAL A 72 4.45 11.37 -1.00
N ARG A 73 5.74 11.37 -0.69
CA ARG A 73 6.26 11.00 0.65
C ARG A 73 5.69 11.92 1.73
N GLY A 74 5.68 13.23 1.49
CA GLY A 74 5.10 14.20 2.42
C GLY A 74 3.60 13.98 2.66
N LEU A 75 2.83 13.76 1.60
CA LEU A 75 1.40 13.47 1.70
C LEU A 75 1.11 12.16 2.44
N LEU A 76 1.84 11.10 2.13
CA LEU A 76 1.65 9.79 2.79
C LEU A 76 2.12 9.84 4.24
N GLY A 77 3.22 10.55 4.54
CA GLY A 77 3.68 10.76 5.90
C GLY A 77 2.62 11.42 6.78
N ALA A 78 2.06 12.55 6.32
CA ALA A 78 1.01 13.26 7.06
C ALA A 78 -0.25 12.38 7.30
N ARG A 79 -0.65 11.59 6.32
CA ARG A 79 -1.80 10.68 6.43
C ARG A 79 -1.52 9.51 7.37
N ARG A 80 -0.33 8.93 7.31
CA ARG A 80 0.12 7.88 8.24
C ARG A 80 0.10 8.39 9.67
N ASP A 81 0.68 9.56 9.89
CA ASP A 81 0.78 10.15 11.23
C ASP A 81 -0.63 10.46 11.78
N ALA A 82 -1.52 11.01 10.98
CA ALA A 82 -2.92 11.22 11.36
C ALA A 82 -3.63 9.91 11.72
N MET A 83 -3.36 8.81 11.02
CA MET A 83 -3.94 7.51 11.35
C MET A 83 -3.38 6.96 12.66
N LEU A 84 -2.06 7.02 12.88
CA LEU A 84 -1.43 6.59 14.13
C LEU A 84 -1.92 7.40 15.32
N ASP A 85 -2.00 8.72 15.19
CA ASP A 85 -2.51 9.61 16.23
C ASP A 85 -3.99 9.34 16.56
N ALA A 86 -4.81 9.08 15.54
CA ALA A 86 -6.20 8.71 15.72
C ALA A 86 -6.34 7.36 16.43
N PHE A 87 -5.55 6.35 16.07
CA PHE A 87 -5.53 5.06 16.78
C PHE A 87 -5.09 5.22 18.24
N ALA A 88 -4.05 6.00 18.51
CA ALA A 88 -3.58 6.24 19.86
C ALA A 88 -4.66 6.93 20.74
N ARG A 89 -5.48 7.80 20.15
CA ARG A 89 -6.53 8.53 20.86
C ARG A 89 -7.80 7.71 21.04
N GLU A 90 -8.29 7.08 19.96
CA GLU A 90 -9.61 6.42 19.95
C GLU A 90 -9.53 4.95 20.37
N LEU A 91 -8.39 4.31 20.18
CA LEU A 91 -8.18 2.86 20.35
C LEU A 91 -6.84 2.57 21.06
N PRO A 92 -6.60 3.10 22.26
CA PRO A 92 -5.28 3.06 22.93
C PRO A 92 -4.79 1.65 23.28
N GLY A 93 -5.66 0.63 23.27
CA GLY A 93 -5.31 -0.78 23.51
C GLY A 93 -4.98 -1.56 22.25
N VAL A 94 -5.14 -0.98 21.07
CA VAL A 94 -4.91 -1.68 19.79
C VAL A 94 -3.43 -1.65 19.41
N ARG A 95 -2.90 -2.82 19.07
CA ARG A 95 -1.54 -2.92 18.54
C ARG A 95 -1.54 -2.54 17.07
N THR A 96 -0.71 -1.56 16.71
CA THR A 96 -0.53 -1.10 15.34
C THR A 96 0.90 -1.24 14.88
N SER A 97 1.09 -1.53 13.58
CA SER A 97 2.40 -1.35 12.95
C SER A 97 2.75 0.15 12.87
N HIS A 98 4.05 0.46 12.88
CA HIS A 98 4.56 1.82 12.64
C HIS A 98 5.31 1.83 11.31
N PRO A 99 4.60 1.94 10.16
CA PRO A 99 5.25 1.84 8.86
C PRO A 99 6.10 3.07 8.55
N GLU A 100 7.34 2.85 8.12
CA GLU A 100 8.22 3.92 7.62
C GLU A 100 7.92 4.29 6.18
N GLY A 101 7.02 3.55 5.51
CA GLY A 101 6.60 3.78 4.13
C GLY A 101 5.43 2.89 3.73
N GLY A 102 5.04 2.97 2.46
CA GLY A 102 3.91 2.21 1.92
C GLY A 102 2.59 2.95 2.06
N TYR A 103 1.48 2.18 2.10
CA TYR A 103 0.11 2.69 2.00
C TYR A 103 -0.82 2.18 3.09
N PHE A 104 -0.33 1.26 3.92
CA PHE A 104 -1.16 0.47 4.82
C PHE A 104 -0.62 0.47 6.23
N LEU A 105 -1.53 0.53 7.19
CA LEU A 105 -1.31 0.25 8.60
C LEU A 105 -1.91 -1.12 8.89
N TRP A 106 -1.19 -1.93 9.65
CA TRP A 106 -1.68 -3.19 10.21
C TRP A 106 -2.07 -2.96 11.66
N ALA A 107 -3.26 -3.41 12.03
CA ALA A 107 -3.75 -3.33 13.40
C ALA A 107 -4.25 -4.70 13.88
N GLU A 108 -4.14 -4.96 15.18
CA GLU A 108 -4.60 -6.16 15.85
C GLU A 108 -5.46 -5.77 17.04
N LEU A 109 -6.70 -6.25 17.03
CA LEU A 109 -7.73 -5.92 18.01
C LEU A 109 -7.87 -7.08 19.00
N ASP A 110 -7.49 -6.89 20.25
CA ASP A 110 -7.66 -7.93 21.26
C ASP A 110 -9.17 -8.18 21.53
N GLY A 111 -9.58 -9.46 21.43
CA GLY A 111 -10.96 -9.87 21.72
C GLY A 111 -12.02 -9.54 20.66
N ALA A 112 -11.62 -9.08 19.44
CA ALA A 112 -12.55 -8.80 18.36
C ALA A 112 -12.28 -9.70 17.14
N ASP A 113 -13.33 -10.05 16.42
CA ASP A 113 -13.24 -10.70 15.10
C ASP A 113 -13.36 -9.64 14.00
N ALA A 114 -12.38 -9.57 13.09
CA ALA A 114 -12.33 -8.57 12.03
C ALA A 114 -13.46 -8.74 11.01
N ALA A 115 -14.00 -9.94 10.81
CA ALA A 115 -15.12 -10.14 9.89
C ALA A 115 -16.44 -9.60 10.47
N GLU A 116 -16.67 -9.81 11.77
CA GLU A 116 -17.83 -9.23 12.46
C GLU A 116 -17.73 -7.69 12.56
N LEU A 117 -16.53 -7.19 12.84
CA LEU A 117 -16.27 -5.76 12.90
C LEU A 117 -16.48 -5.09 11.54
N LEU A 118 -16.04 -5.74 10.42
CA LEU A 118 -16.17 -5.18 9.09
C LEU A 118 -17.62 -4.85 8.75
N ALA A 119 -18.56 -5.76 9.03
CA ALA A 119 -19.97 -5.53 8.75
C ALA A 119 -20.53 -4.30 9.51
N ARG A 120 -20.11 -4.10 10.77
CA ARG A 120 -20.50 -2.92 11.56
C ARG A 120 -19.81 -1.64 11.09
N ALA A 121 -18.53 -1.73 10.76
CA ALA A 121 -17.75 -0.61 10.24
C ALA A 121 -18.30 -0.12 8.90
N GLU A 122 -18.67 -1.02 7.99
CA GLU A 122 -19.29 -0.67 6.71
C GLU A 122 -20.64 0.05 6.89
N ALA A 123 -21.46 -0.37 7.86
CA ALA A 123 -22.68 0.33 8.22
C ALA A 123 -22.41 1.75 8.77
N ALA A 124 -21.23 1.97 9.36
CA ALA A 124 -20.74 3.29 9.79
C ALA A 124 -19.97 4.07 8.72
N GLY A 125 -19.88 3.53 7.49
CA GLY A 125 -19.20 4.17 6.36
C GLY A 125 -17.67 4.01 6.38
N VAL A 126 -17.15 2.99 7.07
CA VAL A 126 -15.72 2.66 7.12
C VAL A 126 -15.49 1.25 6.60
N THR A 127 -14.51 1.07 5.73
CA THR A 127 -14.11 -0.27 5.26
C THR A 127 -12.62 -0.50 5.46
N PHE A 128 -12.24 -1.76 5.62
CA PHE A 128 -10.87 -2.23 5.74
C PHE A 128 -10.75 -3.64 5.14
N VAL A 129 -9.54 -4.16 5.02
CA VAL A 129 -9.33 -5.54 4.59
C VAL A 129 -8.97 -6.39 5.81
N LYS A 130 -9.62 -7.53 5.96
CA LYS A 130 -9.37 -8.48 7.06
C LYS A 130 -7.96 -9.04 6.94
N GLY A 131 -7.27 -9.20 8.06
CA GLY A 131 -5.91 -9.73 8.06
C GLY A 131 -5.82 -11.18 7.58
N VAL A 132 -6.86 -11.99 7.80
CA VAL A 132 -6.92 -13.38 7.31
C VAL A 132 -6.78 -13.47 5.79
N ASP A 133 -7.17 -12.46 5.03
CA ASP A 133 -7.01 -12.39 3.58
C ASP A 133 -5.53 -12.24 3.15
N PHE A 134 -4.65 -11.98 4.12
CA PHE A 134 -3.18 -11.89 3.98
C PHE A 134 -2.42 -12.87 4.87
N GLY A 135 -3.10 -13.89 5.41
CA GLY A 135 -2.49 -14.88 6.30
C GLY A 135 -2.27 -14.41 7.74
N GLY A 136 -2.93 -13.31 8.14
CA GLY A 136 -2.93 -12.83 9.53
C GLY A 136 -4.00 -13.51 10.39
N GLU A 137 -4.04 -13.14 11.67
CA GLU A 137 -5.00 -13.68 12.64
C GLU A 137 -6.42 -13.10 12.42
N PRO A 138 -7.49 -13.76 12.90
CA PRO A 138 -8.88 -13.31 12.76
C PRO A 138 -9.17 -11.92 13.36
N ASN A 139 -8.39 -11.48 14.34
CA ASN A 139 -8.49 -10.19 14.99
C ASN A 139 -7.65 -9.09 14.30
N SER A 140 -7.05 -9.37 13.15
CA SER A 140 -6.19 -8.43 12.46
C SER A 140 -6.87 -7.78 11.26
N LEU A 141 -6.49 -6.54 10.98
CA LEU A 141 -7.02 -5.74 9.89
C LEU A 141 -5.93 -4.88 9.23
N ARG A 142 -6.09 -4.65 7.94
CA ARG A 142 -5.25 -3.76 7.15
C ARG A 142 -6.03 -2.53 6.71
N LEU A 143 -5.58 -1.36 7.13
CA LEU A 143 -6.18 -0.08 6.76
C LEU A 143 -5.31 0.65 5.74
N ALA A 144 -5.94 1.31 4.78
CA ALA A 144 -5.26 2.14 3.79
C ALA A 144 -5.36 3.62 4.20
N TYR A 145 -4.21 4.30 4.26
CA TYR A 145 -4.14 5.76 4.49
C TYR A 145 -3.78 6.54 3.23
N SER A 146 -3.76 5.89 2.07
CA SER A 146 -3.18 6.47 0.86
C SER A 146 -4.11 7.40 0.08
N PHE A 147 -5.40 7.43 0.36
CA PHE A 147 -6.37 8.14 -0.49
C PHE A 147 -7.04 9.34 0.19
N VAL A 148 -7.63 9.14 1.34
CA VAL A 148 -8.42 10.15 2.07
C VAL A 148 -7.54 11.19 2.79
N SER A 149 -8.10 12.34 3.16
CA SER A 149 -7.41 13.40 3.89
C SER A 149 -7.10 13.00 5.35
N PRO A 150 -6.18 13.69 6.03
CA PRO A 150 -5.93 13.48 7.46
C PRO A 150 -7.19 13.59 8.34
N ASP A 151 -8.09 14.54 8.04
CA ASP A 151 -9.33 14.74 8.80
C ASP A 151 -10.30 13.57 8.57
N GLU A 152 -10.46 13.11 7.34
CA GLU A 152 -11.27 11.94 7.00
C GLU A 152 -10.69 10.65 7.63
N ILE A 153 -9.37 10.53 7.74
CA ILE A 153 -8.71 9.43 8.45
C ILE A 153 -9.08 9.46 9.93
N ALA A 154 -8.96 10.60 10.58
CA ALA A 154 -9.30 10.76 12.00
C ALA A 154 -10.77 10.41 12.27
N GLU A 155 -11.68 10.89 11.44
CA GLU A 155 -13.11 10.58 11.51
C GLU A 155 -13.37 9.09 11.26
N GLY A 156 -12.69 8.48 10.25
CA GLY A 156 -12.82 7.06 9.95
C GLY A 156 -12.39 6.18 11.12
N VAL A 157 -11.30 6.51 11.80
CA VAL A 157 -10.84 5.77 12.98
C VAL A 157 -11.82 5.94 14.16
N ALA A 158 -12.38 7.13 14.36
CA ALA A 158 -13.40 7.35 15.39
C ALA A 158 -14.66 6.51 15.14
N ARG A 159 -15.12 6.42 13.89
CA ARG A 159 -16.24 5.55 13.50
C ARG A 159 -15.91 4.06 13.67
N LEU A 160 -14.69 3.65 13.34
CA LEU A 160 -14.22 2.29 13.56
C LEU A 160 -14.23 1.94 15.06
N ALA A 161 -13.77 2.85 15.91
CA ALA A 161 -13.81 2.67 17.36
C ALA A 161 -15.25 2.53 17.88
N ALA A 162 -16.17 3.34 17.39
CA ALA A 162 -17.59 3.25 17.75
C ALA A 162 -18.27 1.95 17.25
N ALA A 163 -17.76 1.32 16.21
CA ALA A 163 -18.25 0.05 15.67
C ALA A 163 -17.75 -1.18 16.45
N LEU A 164 -16.74 -1.03 17.33
CA LEU A 164 -16.31 -2.11 18.21
C LEU A 164 -17.40 -2.48 19.19
N PRO A 165 -17.54 -3.77 19.57
CA PRO A 165 -18.44 -4.15 20.66
C PRO A 165 -17.98 -3.45 21.94
N ALA A 166 -18.96 -2.97 22.74
CA ALA A 166 -18.63 -2.51 24.08
C ALA A 166 -17.89 -3.65 24.82
N ALA A 167 -16.76 -3.31 25.43
CA ALA A 167 -16.06 -4.27 26.28
C ALA A 167 -17.05 -4.74 27.37
N VAL A 168 -17.32 -6.04 27.40
CA VAL A 168 -18.17 -6.67 28.43
C VAL A 168 -17.41 -6.70 29.73
#